data_e3705b5c93456175a733a36377853a5c
#
_entry.id   e3705b5c93456175a733a36377853a5c
#
_cell.length_a   1.000
_cell.length_b   1.000
_cell.length_c   1.000
_cell.angle_alpha   90.00
_cell.angle_beta   90.00
_cell.angle_gamma   90.00
#
_symmetry.space_group_name_H-M   'P 1'
#
loop_
_entity.id
_entity.type
_entity.pdbx_description
1 polymer ?
#
loop_
_entity_poly.entity_id
_entity_poly.type
_entity_poly.pdbx_seq_one_letter_code
_entity_poly.pdbx_strand_id
1 'polypeptide(L)'
;EWDWTGGRIGWVVFPTVEEAQLMKNLNINYFSCIPPYNQEGARLAIESPLSKGTIAEMNSAFEERRDFVVGALNAMPGVECQLPKGAFYVFPNIEGVVKDLGIDKVFAALPEDVKKTTSPSTLFQMFLLWEYHVATMDRKSFGQIGTQDMHYLRLSIATGLEDLKLGMERMAAAINDQAGFDKFIASQEHFS
;
A
#
# COMPACT_ATOMS: atom_id res chain seq x y z
N GLU A 1 3.27 -9.64 12.09
CA GLU A 1 2.67 -9.66 13.43
C GLU A 1 3.58 -9.04 14.51
N TRP A 2 4.89 -9.16 14.40
CA TRP A 2 5.84 -8.63 15.38
C TRP A 2 6.74 -7.52 14.81
N ASP A 3 6.33 -6.89 13.71
CA ASP A 3 7.13 -5.90 12.97
C ASP A 3 8.58 -6.33 12.67
N TRP A 4 8.81 -7.64 12.67
CA TRP A 4 10.12 -8.21 12.41
C TRP A 4 10.32 -8.52 10.92
N THR A 5 10.11 -7.52 10.10
CA THR A 5 10.20 -7.63 8.64
C THR A 5 11.58 -8.12 8.17
N GLY A 6 12.65 -7.67 8.84
CA GLY A 6 14.03 -8.10 8.57
C GLY A 6 14.32 -9.56 8.91
N GLY A 7 13.55 -10.17 9.79
CA GLY A 7 13.70 -11.59 10.17
C GLY A 7 13.33 -12.57 9.06
N ARG A 8 12.56 -12.10 8.06
CA ARG A 8 12.19 -12.87 6.86
C ARG A 8 11.60 -14.26 7.20
N ILE A 9 10.64 -14.31 8.10
CA ILE A 9 9.92 -15.52 8.49
C ILE A 9 8.41 -15.29 8.36
N GLY A 10 7.72 -16.32 7.93
CA GLY A 10 6.27 -16.38 7.88
C GLY A 10 5.81 -17.81 7.99
N TRP A 11 4.54 -18.00 8.25
CA TRP A 11 3.92 -19.34 8.30
C TRP A 11 2.54 -19.30 7.69
N VAL A 12 2.08 -20.48 7.33
CA VAL A 12 0.75 -20.70 6.77
C VAL A 12 0.15 -21.93 7.45
N VAL A 13 -1.13 -21.85 7.76
CA VAL A 13 -1.92 -22.98 8.27
C VAL A 13 -2.77 -23.50 7.12
N PHE A 14 -2.66 -24.78 6.82
CA PHE A 14 -3.42 -25.45 5.77
C PHE A 14 -4.62 -26.19 6.35
N PRO A 15 -5.70 -26.35 5.58
CA PRO A 15 -6.88 -27.11 5.99
C PRO A 15 -6.57 -28.60 6.22
N THR A 16 -5.62 -29.16 5.47
CA THR A 16 -5.26 -30.59 5.52
C THR A 16 -3.76 -30.80 5.65
N VAL A 17 -3.38 -31.97 6.18
CA VAL A 17 -1.97 -32.39 6.30
C VAL A 17 -1.36 -32.62 4.92
N GLU A 18 -2.14 -33.12 3.96
CA GLU A 18 -1.72 -33.39 2.59
C GLU A 18 -1.30 -32.10 1.88
N GLU A 19 -2.09 -31.04 2.01
CA GLU A 19 -1.75 -29.71 1.46
C GLU A 19 -0.52 -29.11 2.10
N ALA A 20 -0.40 -29.24 3.43
CA ALA A 20 0.78 -28.79 4.16
C ALA A 20 2.04 -29.55 3.69
N GLN A 21 1.95 -30.87 3.46
CA GLN A 21 3.06 -31.68 2.98
C GLN A 21 3.44 -31.34 1.53
N LEU A 22 2.45 -31.09 0.67
CA LEU A 22 2.69 -30.63 -0.69
C LEU A 22 3.46 -29.32 -0.69
N MET A 23 3.01 -28.34 0.10
CA MET A 23 3.65 -27.02 0.19
C MET A 23 5.04 -27.09 0.80
N LYS A 24 5.25 -27.97 1.82
CA LYS A 24 6.58 -28.25 2.37
C LYS A 24 7.54 -28.77 1.29
N ASN A 25 7.10 -29.70 0.46
CA ASN A 25 7.93 -30.27 -0.61
C ASN A 25 8.26 -29.21 -1.69
N LEU A 26 7.32 -28.32 -2.01
CA LEU A 26 7.58 -27.19 -2.91
C LEU A 26 8.59 -26.20 -2.31
N ASN A 27 8.45 -25.86 -1.03
CA ASN A 27 9.35 -24.93 -0.35
C ASN A 27 10.80 -25.43 -0.29
N ILE A 28 11.04 -26.74 -0.16
CA ILE A 28 12.39 -27.31 -0.21
C ILE A 28 13.11 -26.94 -1.52
N ASN A 29 12.39 -26.89 -2.62
CA ASN A 29 12.96 -26.54 -3.94
C ASN A 29 13.13 -25.03 -4.15
N TYR A 30 12.31 -24.17 -3.50
CA TYR A 30 12.38 -22.72 -3.65
C TYR A 30 13.31 -22.05 -2.65
N PHE A 31 13.26 -22.46 -1.38
CA PHE A 31 13.90 -21.74 -0.27
C PHE A 31 14.85 -22.62 0.52
N SER A 32 14.90 -23.93 0.25
CA SER A 32 15.65 -24.93 1.03
C SER A 32 15.13 -25.01 2.46
N CYS A 33 15.58 -24.15 3.37
CA CYS A 33 15.07 -24.05 4.74
C CYS A 33 15.15 -22.60 5.25
N ILE A 34 14.28 -22.28 6.18
CA ILE A 34 14.35 -21.03 6.94
C ILE A 34 15.45 -21.18 8.01
N PRO A 35 16.29 -20.16 8.24
CA PRO A 35 17.34 -20.22 9.25
C PRO A 35 16.81 -20.63 10.63
N PRO A 36 17.43 -21.61 11.31
CA PRO A 36 16.95 -22.10 12.60
C PRO A 36 16.82 -21.03 13.68
N TYR A 37 17.72 -20.04 13.70
CA TYR A 37 17.66 -18.94 14.67
C TYR A 37 16.43 -18.04 14.44
N ASN A 38 15.97 -17.86 13.19
CA ASN A 38 14.72 -17.15 12.91
C ASN A 38 13.50 -17.95 13.37
N GLN A 39 13.52 -19.26 13.18
CA GLN A 39 12.46 -20.15 13.66
C GLN A 39 12.35 -20.11 15.18
N GLU A 40 13.48 -20.17 15.89
CA GLU A 40 13.51 -20.08 17.35
C GLU A 40 13.06 -18.69 17.84
N GLY A 41 13.50 -17.62 17.20
CA GLY A 41 13.02 -16.27 17.48
C GLY A 41 11.51 -16.13 17.33
N ALA A 42 10.94 -16.67 16.24
CA ALA A 42 9.49 -16.67 16.02
C ALA A 42 8.75 -17.52 17.06
N ARG A 43 9.29 -18.70 17.42
CA ARG A 43 8.73 -19.54 18.49
C ARG A 43 8.64 -18.78 19.81
N LEU A 44 9.74 -18.15 20.22
CA LEU A 44 9.79 -17.34 21.44
C LEU A 44 8.79 -16.18 21.39
N ALA A 45 8.68 -15.49 20.25
CA ALA A 45 7.71 -14.40 20.08
C ALA A 45 6.27 -14.88 20.22
N ILE A 46 5.94 -16.11 19.75
CA ILE A 46 4.59 -16.67 19.86
C ILE A 46 4.30 -17.14 21.30
N GLU A 47 5.26 -17.82 21.94
CA GLU A 47 5.06 -18.50 23.22
C GLU A 47 5.31 -17.58 24.43
N SER A 48 6.01 -16.47 24.28
CA SER A 48 6.36 -15.58 25.39
C SER A 48 5.12 -14.96 26.05
N PRO A 49 5.03 -14.97 27.38
CA PRO A 49 3.98 -14.31 28.11
C PRO A 49 3.99 -12.78 27.92
N LEU A 50 5.14 -12.19 27.54
CA LEU A 50 5.28 -10.76 27.28
C LEU A 50 4.63 -10.33 25.95
N SER A 51 4.43 -11.26 25.01
CA SER A 51 3.95 -10.96 23.67
C SER A 51 2.55 -10.32 23.66
N LYS A 52 1.69 -10.68 24.60
CA LYS A 52 0.33 -10.08 24.69
C LYS A 52 0.37 -8.56 24.93
N GLY A 53 1.26 -8.09 25.81
CA GLY A 53 1.44 -6.67 26.06
C GLY A 53 1.97 -5.95 24.82
N THR A 54 3.05 -6.45 24.23
CA THR A 54 3.66 -5.87 23.04
C THR A 54 2.70 -5.81 21.85
N ILE A 55 1.93 -6.88 21.62
CA ILE A 55 0.91 -6.92 20.56
C ILE A 55 -0.20 -5.89 20.82
N ALA A 56 -0.65 -5.75 22.07
CA ALA A 56 -1.68 -4.77 22.41
C ALA A 56 -1.21 -3.34 22.16
N GLU A 57 0.03 -3.01 22.53
CA GLU A 57 0.65 -1.70 22.29
C GLU A 57 0.77 -1.42 20.78
N MET A 58 1.26 -2.37 19.99
CA MET A 58 1.36 -2.24 18.53
C MET A 58 -0.02 -2.05 17.90
N ASN A 59 -1.00 -2.84 18.27
CA ASN A 59 -2.35 -2.74 17.74
C ASN A 59 -2.96 -1.37 18.04
N SER A 60 -2.80 -0.87 19.27
CA SER A 60 -3.29 0.45 19.66
C SER A 60 -2.66 1.56 18.81
N ALA A 61 -1.35 1.50 18.59
CA ALA A 61 -0.65 2.46 17.74
C ALA A 61 -1.10 2.38 16.26
N PHE A 62 -1.34 1.18 15.74
CA PHE A 62 -1.86 1.02 14.39
C PHE A 62 -3.32 1.46 14.25
N GLU A 63 -4.15 1.25 15.26
CA GLU A 63 -5.53 1.75 15.28
C GLU A 63 -5.57 3.27 15.24
N GLU A 64 -4.79 3.95 16.06
CA GLU A 64 -4.68 5.41 16.07
C GLU A 64 -4.26 5.95 14.69
N ARG A 65 -3.21 5.37 14.09
CA ARG A 65 -2.73 5.77 12.77
C ARG A 65 -3.75 5.49 11.68
N ARG A 66 -4.42 4.35 11.73
CA ARG A 66 -5.49 3.97 10.79
C ARG A 66 -6.63 4.97 10.83
N ASP A 67 -7.13 5.26 12.02
CA ASP A 67 -8.30 6.13 12.21
C ASP A 67 -7.98 7.56 11.78
N PHE A 68 -6.77 8.05 12.08
CA PHE A 68 -6.29 9.33 11.59
C PHE A 68 -6.22 9.36 10.05
N VAL A 69 -5.53 8.40 9.43
CA VAL A 69 -5.32 8.40 7.97
C VAL A 69 -6.64 8.23 7.22
N VAL A 70 -7.52 7.32 7.65
CA VAL A 70 -8.82 7.12 7.01
C VAL A 70 -9.71 8.36 7.17
N GLY A 71 -9.68 9.01 8.34
CA GLY A 71 -10.40 10.27 8.55
C GLY A 71 -9.88 11.38 7.64
N ALA A 72 -8.56 11.53 7.52
CA ALA A 72 -7.93 12.52 6.64
C ALA A 72 -8.25 12.27 5.17
N LEU A 73 -8.16 11.01 4.70
CA LEU A 73 -8.48 10.63 3.32
C LEU A 73 -9.95 10.93 2.98
N ASN A 74 -10.89 10.56 3.85
CA ASN A 74 -12.31 10.80 3.63
C ASN A 74 -12.72 12.28 3.75
N ALA A 75 -11.86 13.13 4.29
CA ALA A 75 -12.04 14.59 4.26
C ALA A 75 -11.56 15.23 2.95
N MET A 76 -10.82 14.49 2.10
CA MET A 76 -10.33 14.97 0.82
C MET A 76 -11.40 14.84 -0.27
N PRO A 77 -11.67 15.89 -1.06
CA PRO A 77 -12.58 15.78 -2.21
C PRO A 77 -12.14 14.69 -3.20
N GLY A 78 -13.08 13.88 -3.65
CA GLY A 78 -12.83 12.84 -4.66
C GLY A 78 -12.09 11.60 -4.16
N VAL A 79 -11.90 11.47 -2.85
CA VAL A 79 -11.26 10.31 -2.21
C VAL A 79 -12.28 9.59 -1.31
N GLU A 80 -12.34 8.27 -1.41
CA GLU A 80 -13.15 7.42 -0.54
C GLU A 80 -12.30 6.26 0.01
N CYS A 81 -12.22 6.12 1.31
CA CYS A 81 -11.47 5.07 1.98
C CYS A 81 -12.32 4.32 2.99
N GLN A 82 -12.46 3.02 2.80
CA GLN A 82 -13.09 2.14 3.78
C GLN A 82 -12.13 1.92 4.98
N LEU A 83 -12.70 1.83 6.18
CA LEU A 83 -11.93 1.53 7.39
C LEU A 83 -11.50 0.06 7.37
N PRO A 84 -10.19 -0.24 7.23
CA PRO A 84 -9.72 -1.62 7.25
C PRO A 84 -9.81 -2.20 8.66
N LYS A 85 -10.17 -3.49 8.76
CA LYS A 85 -10.27 -4.20 10.04
C LYS A 85 -8.94 -4.83 10.49
N GLY A 86 -7.89 -4.71 9.70
CA GLY A 86 -6.57 -5.26 9.98
C GLY A 86 -5.55 -4.84 8.94
N ALA A 87 -4.32 -5.35 9.06
CA ALA A 87 -3.15 -4.94 8.31
C ALA A 87 -2.73 -3.48 8.60
N PHE A 88 -1.62 -3.08 8.01
CA PHE A 88 -1.09 -1.71 8.11
C PHE A 88 -1.17 -0.99 6.75
N TYR A 89 -2.19 -1.30 5.96
CA TYR A 89 -2.46 -0.67 4.67
C TYR A 89 -3.87 -0.07 4.65
N VAL A 90 -4.00 1.08 4.01
CA VAL A 90 -5.26 1.64 3.56
C VAL A 90 -5.30 1.67 2.03
N PHE A 91 -6.49 1.57 1.46
CA PHE A 91 -6.67 1.41 0.02
C PHE A 91 -7.77 2.36 -0.49
N PRO A 92 -7.51 3.70 -0.51
CA PRO A 92 -8.48 4.68 -0.96
C PRO A 92 -8.79 4.55 -2.46
N ASN A 93 -10.08 4.69 -2.77
CA ASN A 93 -10.56 4.99 -4.09
C ASN A 93 -10.27 6.46 -4.39
N ILE A 94 -9.70 6.74 -5.57
CA ILE A 94 -9.33 8.09 -6.03
C ILE A 94 -10.03 8.47 -7.33
N GLU A 95 -11.17 7.87 -7.63
CA GLU A 95 -11.91 8.08 -8.87
C GLU A 95 -12.32 9.55 -9.07
N GLY A 96 -12.71 10.22 -7.99
CA GLY A 96 -13.02 11.65 -8.04
C GLY A 96 -11.80 12.49 -8.39
N VAL A 97 -10.64 12.21 -7.79
CA VAL A 97 -9.37 12.90 -8.08
C VAL A 97 -8.97 12.71 -9.55
N VAL A 98 -9.11 11.49 -10.08
CA VAL A 98 -8.80 11.19 -11.49
C VAL A 98 -9.66 12.02 -12.43
N LYS A 99 -10.94 12.21 -12.11
CA LYS A 99 -11.87 13.05 -12.90
C LYS A 99 -11.56 14.54 -12.75
N ASP A 100 -11.37 14.99 -11.53
CA ASP A 100 -11.20 16.42 -11.23
C ASP A 100 -9.89 16.98 -11.82
N LEU A 101 -8.79 16.22 -11.78
CA LEU A 101 -7.52 16.56 -12.41
C LEU A 101 -7.46 16.15 -13.90
N GLY A 102 -8.51 15.56 -14.47
CA GLY A 102 -8.55 15.14 -15.87
C GLY A 102 -7.51 14.09 -16.25
N ILE A 103 -7.07 13.29 -15.29
CA ILE A 103 -6.02 12.25 -15.46
C ILE A 103 -6.45 11.20 -16.49
N ASP A 104 -7.73 10.86 -16.54
CA ASP A 104 -8.33 9.96 -17.51
C ASP A 104 -8.13 10.43 -18.95
N LYS A 105 -8.27 11.74 -19.21
CA LYS A 105 -8.05 12.35 -20.53
C LYS A 105 -6.58 12.33 -20.92
N VAL A 106 -5.70 12.65 -19.95
CA VAL A 106 -4.25 12.56 -20.16
C VAL A 106 -3.85 11.13 -20.49
N PHE A 107 -4.32 10.15 -19.71
CA PHE A 107 -4.05 8.74 -19.94
C PHE A 107 -4.57 8.28 -21.31
N ALA A 108 -5.76 8.70 -21.72
CA ALA A 108 -6.34 8.36 -23.03
C ALA A 108 -5.49 8.89 -24.21
N ALA A 109 -4.78 9.99 -24.02
CA ALA A 109 -3.91 10.60 -25.03
C ALA A 109 -2.50 9.99 -25.10
N LEU A 110 -2.09 9.15 -24.13
CA LEU A 110 -0.77 8.52 -24.12
C LEU A 110 -0.60 7.50 -25.26
N PRO A 111 0.65 7.27 -25.71
CA PRO A 111 0.98 6.19 -26.64
C PRO A 111 0.56 4.81 -26.11
N GLU A 112 0.18 3.89 -27.01
CA GLU A 112 -0.34 2.58 -26.64
C GLU A 112 0.68 1.69 -25.91
N ASP A 113 1.95 1.85 -26.16
CA ASP A 113 3.04 1.16 -25.45
C ASP A 113 3.15 1.64 -24.00
N VAL A 114 3.00 2.93 -23.74
CA VAL A 114 2.98 3.53 -22.40
C VAL A 114 1.73 3.10 -21.62
N LYS A 115 0.57 3.06 -22.26
CA LYS A 115 -0.69 2.59 -21.63
C LYS A 115 -0.61 1.17 -21.10
N LYS A 116 0.18 0.29 -21.75
CA LYS A 116 0.37 -1.09 -21.28
C LYS A 116 1.02 -1.18 -19.91
N THR A 117 1.91 -0.25 -19.59
CA THR A 117 2.69 -0.23 -18.34
C THR A 117 2.17 0.77 -17.32
N THR A 118 1.26 1.68 -17.73
CA THR A 118 0.74 2.79 -16.91
C THR A 118 -0.77 2.65 -16.69
N SER A 119 -1.32 3.42 -15.78
CA SER A 119 -2.75 3.58 -15.52
C SER A 119 -3.01 4.99 -14.98
N PRO A 120 -4.26 5.48 -14.94
CA PRO A 120 -4.56 6.75 -14.28
C PRO A 120 -4.07 6.82 -12.84
N SER A 121 -4.19 5.74 -12.06
CA SER A 121 -3.65 5.68 -10.70
C SER A 121 -2.12 5.72 -10.66
N THR A 122 -1.43 5.15 -11.65
CA THR A 122 0.04 5.26 -11.77
C THR A 122 0.47 6.71 -12.04
N LEU A 123 -0.24 7.43 -12.92
CA LEU A 123 0.06 8.84 -13.20
C LEU A 123 -0.06 9.69 -11.94
N PHE A 124 -1.13 9.52 -11.17
CA PHE A 124 -1.30 10.24 -9.91
C PHE A 124 -0.27 9.81 -8.85
N GLN A 125 0.05 8.52 -8.76
CA GLN A 125 1.12 8.02 -7.89
C GLN A 125 2.46 8.70 -8.21
N MET A 126 2.83 8.81 -9.48
CA MET A 126 4.08 9.45 -9.88
C MET A 126 4.07 10.94 -9.59
N PHE A 127 2.95 11.64 -9.82
CA PHE A 127 2.78 13.04 -9.44
C PHE A 127 2.98 13.24 -7.93
N LEU A 128 2.34 12.40 -7.10
CA LEU A 128 2.54 12.42 -5.65
C LEU A 128 4.01 12.20 -5.25
N LEU A 129 4.69 11.26 -5.90
CA LEU A 129 6.07 10.93 -5.57
C LEU A 129 7.03 12.05 -5.92
N TRP A 130 6.96 12.57 -7.15
CA TRP A 130 7.95 13.52 -7.66
C TRP A 130 7.71 14.95 -7.18
N GLU A 131 6.47 15.41 -7.18
CA GLU A 131 6.17 16.81 -6.84
C GLU A 131 5.86 16.99 -5.34
N TYR A 132 5.29 15.98 -4.69
CA TYR A 132 4.86 16.07 -3.29
C TYR A 132 5.64 15.19 -2.33
N HIS A 133 6.56 14.35 -2.82
CA HIS A 133 7.38 13.43 -2.03
C HIS A 133 6.55 12.49 -1.14
N VAL A 134 5.43 12.00 -1.68
CA VAL A 134 4.55 11.01 -1.04
C VAL A 134 4.61 9.71 -1.82
N ALA A 135 5.21 8.69 -1.21
CA ALA A 135 5.31 7.36 -1.80
C ALA A 135 4.02 6.56 -1.56
N THR A 136 3.40 6.13 -2.64
CA THR A 136 2.23 5.26 -2.63
C THR A 136 2.43 4.11 -3.61
N MET A 137 1.49 3.18 -3.70
CA MET A 137 1.49 2.18 -4.76
C MET A 137 0.18 2.23 -5.53
N ASP A 138 0.28 2.15 -6.84
CA ASP A 138 -0.89 2.15 -7.71
C ASP A 138 -1.66 0.83 -7.66
N ARG A 139 -2.91 0.86 -8.07
CA ARG A 139 -3.79 -0.29 -8.13
C ARG A 139 -3.29 -1.37 -9.08
N LYS A 140 -2.70 -1.00 -10.21
CA LYS A 140 -2.24 -1.92 -11.25
C LYS A 140 -1.21 -2.93 -10.73
N SER A 141 -0.40 -2.53 -9.73
CA SER A 141 0.58 -3.41 -9.07
C SER A 141 -0.04 -4.63 -8.37
N PHE A 142 -1.35 -4.64 -8.13
CA PHE A 142 -2.07 -5.71 -7.42
C PHE A 142 -3.01 -6.54 -8.32
N GLY A 143 -2.90 -6.39 -9.64
CA GLY A 143 -3.76 -7.07 -10.62
C GLY A 143 -5.13 -6.39 -10.78
N GLN A 144 -6.02 -6.99 -11.57
CA GLN A 144 -7.30 -6.38 -11.97
C GLN A 144 -8.53 -6.91 -11.22
N ILE A 145 -8.38 -7.96 -10.43
CA ILE A 145 -9.52 -8.61 -9.78
C ILE A 145 -10.14 -7.66 -8.73
N GLY A 146 -11.46 -7.49 -8.83
CA GLY A 146 -12.25 -6.77 -7.82
C GLY A 146 -12.22 -5.26 -7.88
N THR A 147 -11.69 -4.64 -8.94
CA THR A 147 -11.67 -3.16 -9.07
C THR A 147 -12.73 -2.58 -10.00
N GLN A 148 -13.33 -3.40 -10.85
CA GLN A 148 -14.31 -2.92 -11.83
C GLN A 148 -13.84 -1.68 -12.60
N ASP A 149 -12.56 -1.64 -12.97
CA ASP A 149 -11.88 -0.52 -13.65
C ASP A 149 -11.80 0.80 -12.85
N MET A 150 -12.07 0.76 -11.55
CA MET A 150 -11.90 1.90 -10.67
C MET A 150 -10.44 2.11 -10.23
N HIS A 151 -10.10 3.34 -9.84
CA HIS A 151 -8.75 3.77 -9.52
C HIS A 151 -8.52 3.81 -8.01
N TYR A 152 -7.46 3.12 -7.56
CA TYR A 152 -7.08 3.04 -6.15
C TYR A 152 -5.59 3.28 -5.97
N LEU A 153 -5.22 3.75 -4.78
CA LEU A 153 -3.86 3.74 -4.29
C LEU A 153 -3.75 2.87 -3.04
N ARG A 154 -2.58 2.29 -2.80
CA ARG A 154 -2.25 1.66 -1.52
C ARG A 154 -1.29 2.56 -0.76
N LEU A 155 -1.64 2.88 0.48
CA LEU A 155 -0.78 3.58 1.42
C LEU A 155 -0.44 2.67 2.59
N SER A 156 0.78 2.79 3.11
CA SER A 156 1.20 2.14 4.35
C SER A 156 1.05 3.11 5.52
N ILE A 157 0.51 2.62 6.64
CA ILE A 157 0.45 3.37 7.90
C ILE A 157 1.53 2.92 8.89
N ALA A 158 2.52 2.16 8.43
CA ALA A 158 3.62 1.62 9.23
C ALA A 158 4.77 2.63 9.39
N THR A 159 4.45 3.89 9.70
CA THR A 159 5.42 4.94 10.01
C THR A 159 4.91 5.80 11.18
N GLY A 160 5.70 6.78 11.61
CA GLY A 160 5.32 7.69 12.69
C GLY A 160 4.08 8.53 12.36
N LEU A 161 3.30 8.91 13.38
CA LEU A 161 2.08 9.69 13.18
C LEU A 161 2.37 11.06 12.55
N GLU A 162 3.51 11.68 12.88
CA GLU A 162 3.90 12.98 12.30
C GLU A 162 4.22 12.86 10.80
N ASP A 163 4.87 11.78 10.37
CA ASP A 163 5.10 11.52 8.95
C ASP A 163 3.78 11.27 8.20
N LEU A 164 2.84 10.58 8.85
CA LEU A 164 1.51 10.37 8.28
C LEU A 164 0.73 11.68 8.13
N LYS A 165 0.78 12.56 9.13
CA LYS A 165 0.19 13.91 9.06
C LYS A 165 0.75 14.69 7.88
N LEU A 166 2.08 14.75 7.77
CA LEU A 166 2.75 15.44 6.67
C LEU A 166 2.38 14.82 5.31
N GLY A 167 2.31 13.49 5.23
CA GLY A 167 1.90 12.79 4.02
C GLY A 167 0.47 13.13 3.60
N MET A 168 -0.47 13.20 4.56
CA MET A 168 -1.86 13.58 4.28
C MET A 168 -2.00 15.05 3.87
N GLU A 169 -1.28 15.97 4.50
CA GLU A 169 -1.23 17.38 4.10
C GLU A 169 -0.74 17.55 2.66
N ARG A 170 0.34 16.86 2.29
CA ARG A 170 0.90 16.87 0.94
C ARG A 170 -0.07 16.26 -0.08
N MET A 171 -0.70 15.15 0.24
CA MET A 171 -1.69 14.54 -0.63
C MET A 171 -2.91 15.46 -0.82
N ALA A 172 -3.39 16.11 0.25
CA ALA A 172 -4.48 17.09 0.17
C ALA A 172 -4.12 18.33 -0.69
N ALA A 173 -2.86 18.74 -0.68
CA ALA A 173 -2.39 19.80 -1.59
C ALA A 173 -2.37 19.30 -3.04
N ALA A 174 -1.87 18.10 -3.30
CA ALA A 174 -1.73 17.52 -4.63
C ALA A 174 -3.08 17.36 -5.36
N ILE A 175 -4.14 16.92 -4.68
CA ILE A 175 -5.46 16.72 -5.30
C ILE A 175 -6.12 18.02 -5.77
N ASN A 176 -5.65 19.18 -5.31
CA ASN A 176 -6.15 20.50 -5.69
C ASN A 176 -5.19 21.25 -6.63
N ASP A 177 -4.08 20.65 -7.05
CA ASP A 177 -3.06 21.32 -7.87
C ASP A 177 -3.11 20.91 -9.34
N GLN A 178 -4.13 21.38 -10.05
CA GLN A 178 -4.26 21.17 -11.49
C GLN A 178 -3.06 21.71 -12.27
N ALA A 179 -2.59 22.93 -11.93
CA ALA A 179 -1.47 23.55 -12.65
C ALA A 179 -0.15 22.79 -12.46
N GLY A 180 0.10 22.28 -11.25
CA GLY A 180 1.23 21.41 -10.97
C GLY A 180 1.15 20.08 -11.72
N PHE A 181 -0.04 19.48 -11.78
CA PHE A 181 -0.24 18.24 -12.55
C PHE A 181 -0.01 18.46 -14.06
N ASP A 182 -0.56 19.53 -14.63
CA ASP A 182 -0.36 19.87 -16.04
C ASP A 182 1.13 20.08 -16.37
N LYS A 183 1.86 20.76 -15.48
CA LYS A 183 3.30 20.97 -15.62
C LYS A 183 4.08 19.66 -15.52
N PHE A 184 3.72 18.80 -14.56
CA PHE A 184 4.31 17.48 -14.38
C PHE A 184 4.18 16.62 -15.66
N ILE A 185 2.99 16.57 -16.25
CA ILE A 185 2.75 15.86 -17.50
C ILE A 185 3.54 16.46 -18.66
N ALA A 186 3.60 17.81 -18.77
CA ALA A 186 4.32 18.50 -19.83
C ALA A 186 5.84 18.31 -19.78
N SER A 187 6.42 18.04 -18.62
CA SER A 187 7.87 17.86 -18.46
C SER A 187 8.38 16.61 -19.17
N GLN A 188 7.55 15.59 -19.37
CA GLN A 188 7.86 14.29 -20.00
C GLN A 188 9.08 13.54 -19.45
N GLU A 189 9.81 14.11 -18.47
CA GLU A 189 11.04 13.54 -17.92
C GLU A 189 10.83 12.22 -17.17
N HIS A 190 9.58 11.94 -16.77
CA HIS A 190 9.24 10.80 -15.93
C HIS A 190 8.64 9.61 -16.69
N PHE A 191 8.45 9.73 -18.00
CA PHE A 191 7.82 8.69 -18.84
C PHE A 191 8.76 8.13 -19.94
N SER A 192 10.03 8.52 -19.92
CA SER A 192 11.06 8.04 -20.87
C SER A 192 11.77 6.78 -20.37
#